data_cd61e2476c8755dd20c52be4edd8cbf0
#
_entry.id   cd61e2476c8755dd20c52be4edd8cbf0
#
_cell.length_a   1.000
_cell.length_b   1.000
_cell.length_c   1.000
_cell.angle_alpha   90.00
_cell.angle_beta   90.00
_cell.angle_gamma   90.00
#
_symmetry.space_group_name_H-M   'P 1'
#
loop_
_entity.id
_entity.type
_entity.pdbx_description
1 polymer ?
#
loop_
_entity_poly.entity_id
_entity_poly.type
_entity_poly.pdbx_seq_one_letter_code
_entity_poly.pdbx_strand_id
1 'polypeptide(L)'
;HSAERRGGSSPAAAPMPTMRPRRHGMDYLLFLTVAAICAFGVVMLFSASYYYAQSFQGDGYYYVKKQLLFLAIGIPVMFGLSFVDYKFYRRFAWMAYLLIILLLIAVLLFGKNLQGGQRWLKIGPLQFQPSELAKFIIVICMAKYMTDHHEDMPSFVRGFLPMAALLVVPAVLIYFQPNVSMLIILCIVFAIMLFIGGASLSQLGIAALIGGAALVVLLFAASYRESRFTAWLDPWGNKSDAGYQIVQS
;
A
#
# COMPACT_ATOMS: atom_id res chain seq x y z
N HIS A 1 -70.48 31.13 -1.08
CA HIS A 1 -69.57 30.45 -1.95
C HIS A 1 -68.40 29.92 -1.11
N SER A 2 -68.50 28.66 -0.72
CA SER A 2 -67.51 27.93 0.04
C SER A 2 -66.51 27.32 -0.96
N ALA A 3 -65.25 27.66 -0.86
CA ALA A 3 -64.17 27.02 -1.60
C ALA A 3 -63.53 25.95 -0.73
N GLU A 4 -63.82 24.70 -1.04
CA GLU A 4 -63.20 23.48 -0.50
C GLU A 4 -61.68 23.46 -0.83
N ARG A 5 -60.86 23.58 0.19
CA ARG A 5 -59.43 23.25 0.09
C ARG A 5 -59.28 21.73 0.12
N ARG A 6 -59.08 21.12 -1.04
CA ARG A 6 -58.60 19.74 -1.16
C ARG A 6 -57.20 19.65 -0.62
N GLY A 7 -57.04 19.06 0.53
CA GLY A 7 -55.73 18.65 1.08
C GLY A 7 -55.16 17.53 0.22
N GLY A 8 -54.11 17.85 -0.57
CA GLY A 8 -53.31 16.85 -1.26
C GLY A 8 -52.46 16.08 -0.25
N SER A 9 -52.86 14.87 0.05
CA SER A 9 -52.02 13.92 0.78
C SER A 9 -50.84 13.52 -0.13
N SER A 10 -49.62 14.01 0.22
CA SER A 10 -48.38 13.55 -0.39
C SER A 10 -48.27 12.03 -0.17
N PRO A 11 -48.03 11.22 -1.19
CA PRO A 11 -47.83 9.79 -1.01
C PRO A 11 -46.60 9.56 -0.11
N ALA A 12 -46.83 8.86 1.01
CA ALA A 12 -45.76 8.46 1.91
C ALA A 12 -44.71 7.65 1.13
N ALA A 13 -43.47 8.13 1.16
CA ALA A 13 -42.35 7.44 0.52
C ALA A 13 -42.29 6.01 1.05
N ALA A 14 -42.33 5.03 0.13
CA ALA A 14 -42.19 3.62 0.48
C ALA A 14 -40.88 3.39 1.24
N PRO A 15 -40.88 2.63 2.33
CA PRO A 15 -39.67 2.36 3.09
C PRO A 15 -38.66 1.67 2.17
N MET A 16 -37.48 2.25 2.06
CA MET A 16 -36.37 1.64 1.29
C MET A 16 -36.11 0.22 1.82
N PRO A 17 -35.97 -0.78 0.95
CA PRO A 17 -35.68 -2.13 1.37
C PRO A 17 -34.39 -2.14 2.19
N THR A 18 -34.51 -2.49 3.47
CA THR A 18 -33.37 -2.71 4.34
C THR A 18 -32.54 -3.87 3.74
N MET A 19 -31.45 -3.57 3.09
CA MET A 19 -30.52 -4.59 2.62
C MET A 19 -29.99 -5.32 3.86
N ARG A 20 -30.50 -6.53 4.11
CA ARG A 20 -29.91 -7.42 5.10
C ARG A 20 -28.47 -7.66 4.71
N PRO A 21 -27.49 -7.49 5.62
CA PRO A 21 -26.11 -7.80 5.32
C PRO A 21 -26.05 -9.27 4.90
N ARG A 22 -25.73 -9.53 3.63
CA ARG A 22 -25.43 -10.88 3.18
C ARG A 22 -24.21 -11.31 3.97
N ARG A 23 -24.34 -12.37 4.77
CA ARG A 23 -23.19 -13.10 5.30
C ARG A 23 -22.48 -13.66 4.07
N HIS A 24 -21.46 -12.97 3.60
CA HIS A 24 -20.60 -13.48 2.56
C HIS A 24 -19.88 -14.69 3.18
N GLY A 25 -20.16 -15.87 2.64
CA GLY A 25 -19.32 -17.03 2.85
C GLY A 25 -17.90 -16.73 2.30
N MET A 26 -16.95 -17.57 2.64
CA MET A 26 -15.60 -17.49 2.13
C MET A 26 -15.61 -17.50 0.58
N ASP A 27 -14.91 -16.57 -0.05
CA ASP A 27 -14.72 -16.56 -1.50
C ASP A 27 -13.64 -17.61 -1.85
N TYR A 28 -14.13 -18.82 -2.18
CA TYR A 28 -13.25 -19.93 -2.52
C TYR A 28 -12.42 -19.67 -3.78
N LEU A 29 -12.95 -18.90 -4.74
CA LEU A 29 -12.23 -18.56 -5.96
C LEU A 29 -11.04 -17.67 -5.65
N LEU A 30 -11.23 -16.62 -4.84
CA LEU A 30 -10.15 -15.75 -4.37
C LEU A 30 -9.11 -16.57 -3.58
N PHE A 31 -9.55 -17.43 -2.67
CA PHE A 31 -8.65 -18.28 -1.89
C PHE A 31 -7.80 -19.21 -2.77
N LEU A 32 -8.44 -19.92 -3.72
CA LEU A 32 -7.74 -20.81 -4.64
C LEU A 32 -6.75 -20.04 -5.53
N THR A 33 -7.14 -18.85 -5.99
CA THR A 33 -6.25 -18.01 -6.79
C THR A 33 -5.01 -17.60 -5.99
N VAL A 34 -5.17 -17.16 -4.73
CA VAL A 34 -4.05 -16.83 -3.85
C VAL A 34 -3.17 -18.05 -3.60
N ALA A 35 -3.76 -19.21 -3.30
CA ALA A 35 -3.02 -20.46 -3.09
C ALA A 35 -2.22 -20.89 -4.33
N ALA A 36 -2.82 -20.79 -5.52
CA ALA A 36 -2.15 -21.11 -6.79
C ALA A 36 -0.96 -20.17 -7.06
N ILE A 37 -1.14 -18.85 -6.85
CA ILE A 37 -0.06 -17.86 -7.00
C ILE A 37 1.06 -18.13 -5.99
N CYS A 38 0.75 -18.44 -4.74
CA CYS A 38 1.74 -18.78 -3.72
C CYS A 38 2.51 -20.05 -4.09
N ALA A 39 1.83 -21.10 -4.53
CA ALA A 39 2.47 -22.36 -4.95
C ALA A 39 3.38 -22.14 -6.17
N PHE A 40 2.91 -21.42 -7.17
CA PHE A 40 3.71 -21.05 -8.34
C PHE A 40 4.92 -20.21 -7.93
N GLY A 41 4.75 -19.22 -7.03
CA GLY A 41 5.83 -18.38 -6.51
C GLY A 41 6.92 -19.18 -5.80
N VAL A 42 6.56 -20.22 -5.04
CA VAL A 42 7.54 -21.11 -4.38
C VAL A 42 8.34 -21.91 -5.40
N VAL A 43 7.68 -22.44 -6.44
CA VAL A 43 8.36 -23.18 -7.52
C VAL A 43 9.32 -22.29 -8.29
N MET A 44 8.88 -21.08 -8.65
CA MET A 44 9.73 -20.09 -9.34
C MET A 44 10.90 -19.65 -8.49
N LEU A 45 10.67 -19.40 -7.20
CA LEU A 45 11.72 -19.04 -6.26
C LEU A 45 12.78 -20.16 -6.17
N PHE A 46 12.35 -21.41 -6.08
CA PHE A 46 13.26 -22.55 -6.06
C PHE A 46 14.12 -22.57 -7.33
N SER A 47 13.48 -22.52 -8.51
CA SER A 47 14.16 -22.55 -9.80
C SER A 47 15.20 -21.42 -9.93
N ALA A 48 14.83 -20.19 -9.56
CA ALA A 48 15.69 -19.03 -9.72
C ALA A 48 16.81 -18.94 -8.67
N SER A 49 16.59 -19.45 -7.45
CA SER A 49 17.53 -19.23 -6.35
C SER A 49 18.43 -20.43 -6.00
N TYR A 50 18.18 -21.61 -6.55
CA TYR A 50 18.88 -22.83 -6.16
C TYR A 50 20.41 -22.73 -6.28
N TYR A 51 20.91 -22.40 -7.46
CA TYR A 51 22.35 -22.30 -7.70
C TYR A 51 22.99 -21.16 -6.89
N TYR A 52 22.33 -20.04 -6.80
CA TYR A 52 22.79 -18.91 -5.99
C TYR A 52 22.88 -19.27 -4.50
N ALA A 53 21.83 -19.91 -3.97
CA ALA A 53 21.79 -20.37 -2.58
C ALA A 53 22.86 -21.42 -2.28
N GLN A 54 23.07 -22.38 -3.20
CA GLN A 54 24.11 -23.39 -3.08
C GLN A 54 25.51 -22.78 -3.04
N SER A 55 25.78 -21.79 -3.89
CA SER A 55 27.10 -21.16 -3.99
C SER A 55 27.43 -20.24 -2.82
N PHE A 56 26.45 -19.48 -2.29
CA PHE A 56 26.69 -18.46 -1.27
C PHE A 56 26.31 -18.86 0.14
N GLN A 57 25.37 -19.82 0.31
CA GLN A 57 24.85 -20.25 1.63
C GLN A 57 25.17 -21.71 1.92
N GLY A 58 25.71 -22.47 0.94
CA GLY A 58 25.97 -23.89 1.09
C GLY A 58 24.72 -24.79 1.10
N ASP A 59 23.51 -24.21 0.99
CA ASP A 59 22.22 -24.92 0.98
C ASP A 59 21.31 -24.35 -0.11
N GLY A 60 21.11 -25.12 -1.19
CA GLY A 60 20.26 -24.70 -2.32
C GLY A 60 18.81 -24.45 -1.94
N TYR A 61 18.32 -24.98 -0.82
CA TYR A 61 16.95 -24.79 -0.33
C TYR A 61 16.80 -23.63 0.67
N TYR A 62 17.86 -22.88 0.94
CA TYR A 62 17.86 -21.82 1.95
C TYR A 62 16.71 -20.80 1.79
N TYR A 63 16.52 -20.28 0.59
CA TYR A 63 15.46 -19.29 0.32
C TYR A 63 14.07 -19.92 0.34
N VAL A 64 13.94 -21.13 -0.16
CA VAL A 64 12.66 -21.88 -0.16
C VAL A 64 12.21 -22.19 1.27
N LYS A 65 13.10 -22.64 2.12
CA LYS A 65 12.81 -22.89 3.55
C LYS A 65 12.29 -21.62 4.24
N LYS A 66 12.93 -20.47 3.99
CA LYS A 66 12.45 -19.18 4.50
C LYS A 66 11.07 -18.81 3.94
N GLN A 67 10.86 -18.98 2.65
CA GLN A 67 9.57 -18.69 2.03
C GLN A 67 8.45 -19.56 2.60
N LEU A 68 8.68 -20.86 2.75
CA LEU A 68 7.73 -21.78 3.35
C LEU A 68 7.41 -21.41 4.80
N LEU A 69 8.41 -20.99 5.59
CA LEU A 69 8.19 -20.49 6.95
C LEU A 69 7.27 -19.25 6.95
N PHE A 70 7.51 -18.29 6.07
CA PHE A 70 6.66 -17.10 5.97
C PHE A 70 5.25 -17.43 5.47
N LEU A 71 5.09 -18.40 4.56
CA LEU A 71 3.77 -18.88 4.14
C LEU A 71 3.05 -19.60 5.28
N ALA A 72 3.75 -20.43 6.06
CA ALA A 72 3.20 -21.12 7.22
C ALA A 72 2.69 -20.15 8.32
N ILE A 73 3.26 -18.96 8.41
CA ILE A 73 2.79 -17.87 9.28
C ILE A 73 1.72 -17.03 8.59
N GLY A 74 1.95 -16.67 7.33
CA GLY A 74 1.09 -15.73 6.59
C GLY A 74 -0.30 -16.26 6.30
N ILE A 75 -0.43 -17.54 5.97
CA ILE A 75 -1.73 -18.17 5.68
C ILE A 75 -2.64 -18.15 6.92
N PRO A 76 -2.23 -18.63 8.12
CA PRO A 76 -3.05 -18.49 9.32
C PRO A 76 -3.39 -17.05 9.70
N VAL A 77 -2.44 -16.11 9.52
CA VAL A 77 -2.70 -14.68 9.76
C VAL A 77 -3.75 -14.15 8.80
N MET A 78 -3.67 -14.50 7.51
CA MET A 78 -4.68 -14.12 6.52
C MET A 78 -6.07 -14.63 6.91
N PHE A 79 -6.17 -15.90 7.33
CA PHE A 79 -7.45 -16.45 7.84
C PHE A 79 -7.92 -15.72 9.09
N GLY A 80 -7.06 -15.51 10.06
CA GLY A 80 -7.40 -14.79 11.31
C GLY A 80 -7.93 -13.39 11.03
N LEU A 81 -7.28 -12.64 10.13
CA LEU A 81 -7.70 -11.30 9.75
C LEU A 81 -9.02 -11.27 8.97
N SER A 82 -9.36 -12.35 8.25
CA SER A 82 -10.63 -12.44 7.51
C SER A 82 -11.87 -12.47 8.42
N PHE A 83 -11.72 -12.86 9.68
CA PHE A 83 -12.80 -12.86 10.68
C PHE A 83 -12.93 -11.53 11.42
N VAL A 84 -11.96 -10.61 11.25
CA VAL A 84 -11.97 -9.32 11.93
C VAL A 84 -12.90 -8.36 11.18
N ASP A 85 -13.92 -7.82 11.89
CA ASP A 85 -14.83 -6.82 11.31
C ASP A 85 -14.05 -5.53 10.96
N TYR A 86 -14.32 -4.96 9.78
CA TYR A 86 -13.72 -3.70 9.34
C TYR A 86 -13.94 -2.54 10.34
N LYS A 87 -14.98 -2.59 11.17
CA LYS A 87 -15.26 -1.63 12.26
C LYS A 87 -14.11 -1.59 13.28
N PHE A 88 -13.45 -2.73 13.51
CA PHE A 88 -12.27 -2.80 14.37
C PHE A 88 -11.13 -1.96 13.79
N TYR A 89 -10.83 -2.13 12.50
CA TYR A 89 -9.79 -1.33 11.83
C TYR A 89 -10.12 0.16 11.85
N ARG A 90 -11.38 0.53 11.59
CA ARG A 90 -11.83 1.91 11.67
C ARG A 90 -11.67 2.51 13.06
N ARG A 91 -11.97 1.74 14.12
CA ARG A 91 -11.84 2.20 15.53
C ARG A 91 -10.40 2.54 15.88
N PHE A 92 -9.45 1.68 15.48
CA PHE A 92 -8.05 1.80 15.85
C PHE A 92 -7.17 2.48 14.79
N ALA A 93 -7.75 3.03 13.72
CA ALA A 93 -7.03 3.61 12.60
C ALA A 93 -6.00 4.68 13.03
N TRP A 94 -6.41 5.65 13.84
CA TRP A 94 -5.50 6.73 14.28
C TRP A 94 -4.38 6.24 15.19
N MET A 95 -4.66 5.27 16.04
CA MET A 95 -3.62 4.66 16.87
C MET A 95 -2.63 3.86 16.02
N ALA A 96 -3.11 3.12 15.03
CA ALA A 96 -2.27 2.42 14.07
C ALA A 96 -1.43 3.40 13.24
N TYR A 97 -2.00 4.56 12.85
CA TYR A 97 -1.27 5.61 12.14
C TYR A 97 -0.12 6.18 13.00
N LEU A 98 -0.39 6.51 14.25
CA LEU A 98 0.65 6.97 15.17
C LEU A 98 1.74 5.91 15.34
N LEU A 99 1.35 4.65 15.54
CA LEU A 99 2.29 3.54 15.67
C LEU A 99 3.18 3.39 14.44
N ILE A 100 2.62 3.47 13.23
CA ILE A 100 3.44 3.34 12.02
C ILE A 100 4.39 4.51 11.83
N ILE A 101 3.98 5.75 12.19
CA ILE A 101 4.90 6.89 12.18
C ILE A 101 6.07 6.66 13.14
N LEU A 102 5.81 6.18 14.36
CA LEU A 102 6.87 5.85 15.32
C LEU A 102 7.80 4.74 14.79
N LEU A 103 7.26 3.71 14.13
CA LEU A 103 8.06 2.65 13.52
C LEU A 103 8.90 3.17 12.35
N LEU A 104 8.37 4.07 11.51
CA LEU A 104 9.13 4.71 10.43
C LEU A 104 10.28 5.57 10.98
N ILE A 105 10.04 6.31 12.06
CA ILE A 105 11.10 7.06 12.77
C ILE A 105 12.13 6.09 13.36
N ALA A 106 11.69 5.00 13.98
CA ALA A 106 12.60 3.99 14.54
C ALA A 106 13.51 3.35 13.46
N VAL A 107 13.00 3.15 12.23
CA VAL A 107 13.83 2.71 11.10
C VAL A 107 14.92 3.72 10.76
N LEU A 108 14.62 5.02 10.78
CA LEU A 108 15.62 6.07 10.50
C LEU A 108 16.72 6.12 11.56
N LEU A 109 16.36 5.82 12.83
CA LEU A 109 17.31 5.87 13.95
C LEU A 109 18.09 4.56 14.12
N PHE A 110 17.45 3.42 13.97
CA PHE A 110 17.98 2.09 14.32
C PHE A 110 18.04 1.11 13.15
N GLY A 111 17.59 1.52 11.96
CA GLY A 111 17.55 0.65 10.79
C GLY A 111 18.95 0.21 10.33
N LYS A 112 19.03 -1.00 9.79
CA LYS A 112 20.25 -1.48 9.16
C LYS A 112 20.31 -1.09 7.69
N ASN A 113 21.48 -0.64 7.27
CA ASN A 113 21.80 -0.42 5.86
C ASN A 113 21.94 -1.79 5.17
N LEU A 114 20.88 -2.20 4.47
CA LEU A 114 20.88 -3.36 3.60
C LEU A 114 20.57 -2.86 2.18
N GLN A 115 21.40 -3.27 1.22
CA GLN A 115 21.22 -2.91 -0.20
C GLN A 115 21.07 -1.40 -0.49
N GLY A 116 21.88 -0.56 0.17
CA GLY A 116 21.96 0.88 -0.11
C GLY A 116 20.87 1.74 0.55
N GLY A 117 20.19 1.26 1.59
CA GLY A 117 19.24 2.07 2.36
C GLY A 117 18.86 1.48 3.71
N GLN A 118 18.63 2.36 4.69
CA GLN A 118 18.08 2.00 6.00
C GLN A 118 16.58 1.80 5.89
N ARG A 119 16.13 0.57 5.61
CA ARG A 119 14.70 0.27 5.35
C ARG A 119 14.15 -0.83 6.25
N TRP A 120 15.04 -1.57 6.93
CA TRP A 120 14.71 -2.81 7.62
C TRP A 120 15.00 -2.72 9.11
N LEU A 121 14.03 -3.14 9.91
CA LEU A 121 14.25 -3.47 11.32
C LEU A 121 14.55 -4.97 11.43
N LYS A 122 15.64 -5.32 12.12
CA LYS A 122 15.97 -6.70 12.39
C LYS A 122 15.55 -7.04 13.83
N ILE A 123 14.61 -7.97 13.97
CA ILE A 123 14.14 -8.48 15.25
C ILE A 123 14.51 -9.96 15.32
N GLY A 124 15.67 -10.26 15.89
CA GLY A 124 16.23 -11.61 15.88
C GLY A 124 16.54 -12.11 14.46
N PRO A 125 16.04 -13.29 14.05
CA PRO A 125 16.22 -13.82 12.68
C PRO A 125 15.29 -13.18 11.65
N LEU A 126 14.25 -12.44 12.09
CA LEU A 126 13.25 -11.84 11.24
C LEU A 126 13.68 -10.43 10.81
N GLN A 127 13.44 -10.12 9.54
CA GLN A 127 13.59 -8.78 9.00
C GLN A 127 12.20 -8.24 8.67
N PHE A 128 11.90 -7.07 9.19
CA PHE A 128 10.62 -6.41 9.03
C PHE A 128 10.81 -5.02 8.44
N GLN A 129 10.00 -4.68 7.43
CA GLN A 129 10.01 -3.37 6.77
C GLN A 129 8.74 -2.60 7.14
N PRO A 130 8.77 -1.62 8.04
CA PRO A 130 7.60 -0.86 8.47
C PRO A 130 6.86 -0.16 7.34
N SER A 131 7.55 0.31 6.29
CA SER A 131 6.92 0.94 5.13
C SER A 131 5.95 0.01 4.38
N GLU A 132 6.11 -1.32 4.48
CA GLU A 132 5.15 -2.28 3.92
C GLU A 132 3.79 -2.20 4.65
N LEU A 133 3.80 -2.12 5.99
CA LEU A 133 2.58 -1.92 6.77
C LEU A 133 1.99 -0.51 6.60
N ALA A 134 2.84 0.49 6.36
CA ALA A 134 2.39 1.87 6.18
C ALA A 134 1.35 1.99 5.07
N LYS A 135 1.50 1.26 3.97
CA LYS A 135 0.53 1.26 2.86
C LYS A 135 -0.90 0.94 3.33
N PHE A 136 -1.04 -0.14 4.09
CA PHE A 136 -2.35 -0.59 4.58
C PHE A 136 -2.94 0.38 5.61
N ILE A 137 -2.12 0.84 6.54
CA ILE A 137 -2.56 1.75 7.60
C ILE A 137 -2.99 3.09 7.04
N ILE A 138 -2.24 3.65 6.07
CA ILE A 138 -2.59 4.91 5.40
C ILE A 138 -3.93 4.77 4.67
N VAL A 139 -4.15 3.68 3.94
CA VAL A 139 -5.44 3.42 3.26
C VAL A 139 -6.59 3.37 4.26
N ILE A 140 -6.43 2.67 5.38
CA ILE A 140 -7.45 2.58 6.43
C ILE A 140 -7.76 3.96 7.03
N CYS A 141 -6.72 4.78 7.29
CA CYS A 141 -6.91 6.13 7.82
C CYS A 141 -7.58 7.06 6.82
N MET A 142 -7.18 7.01 5.55
CA MET A 142 -7.81 7.76 4.47
C MET A 142 -9.28 7.36 4.31
N ALA A 143 -9.57 6.06 4.26
CA ALA A 143 -10.93 5.54 4.16
C ALA A 143 -11.81 5.99 5.34
N LYS A 144 -11.25 5.97 6.55
CA LYS A 144 -11.94 6.48 7.74
C LYS A 144 -12.21 7.98 7.60
N TYR A 145 -11.19 8.78 7.25
CA TYR A 145 -11.35 10.22 7.08
C TYR A 145 -12.41 10.56 6.04
N MET A 146 -12.38 9.92 4.87
CA MET A 146 -13.36 10.10 3.80
C MET A 146 -14.78 9.75 4.26
N THR A 147 -14.94 8.68 5.04
CA THR A 147 -16.26 8.27 5.57
C THR A 147 -16.80 9.28 6.58
N ASP A 148 -15.91 9.83 7.42
CA ASP A 148 -16.31 10.76 8.48
C ASP A 148 -16.56 12.19 7.93
N HIS A 149 -15.99 12.56 6.76
CA HIS A 149 -16.04 13.90 6.15
C HIS A 149 -16.45 13.85 4.66
N HIS A 150 -17.36 12.95 4.30
CA HIS A 150 -17.67 12.69 2.90
C HIS A 150 -18.22 13.93 2.16
N GLU A 151 -19.00 14.79 2.86
CA GLU A 151 -19.55 16.03 2.31
C GLU A 151 -18.48 17.11 2.06
N ASP A 152 -17.38 17.06 2.82
CA ASP A 152 -16.27 18.00 2.73
C ASP A 152 -15.23 17.61 1.65
N MET A 153 -15.32 16.42 1.07
CA MET A 153 -14.31 15.90 0.12
C MET A 153 -14.08 16.79 -1.12
N PRO A 154 -15.12 17.47 -1.68
CA PRO A 154 -14.89 18.42 -2.78
C PRO A 154 -14.16 19.70 -2.36
N SER A 155 -14.10 20.00 -1.05
CA SER A 155 -13.41 21.17 -0.52
C SER A 155 -11.90 20.98 -0.49
N PHE A 156 -11.15 21.95 -0.99
CA PHE A 156 -9.68 21.90 -0.97
C PHE A 156 -9.12 21.90 0.48
N VAL A 157 -9.68 22.72 1.37
CA VAL A 157 -9.17 22.88 2.74
C VAL A 157 -9.61 21.74 3.65
N ARG A 158 -10.87 21.29 3.54
CA ARG A 158 -11.45 20.28 4.44
C ARG A 158 -11.35 18.86 3.90
N GLY A 159 -11.28 18.67 2.58
CA GLY A 159 -11.14 17.37 1.94
C GLY A 159 -9.70 17.07 1.57
N PHE A 160 -9.13 17.84 0.60
CA PHE A 160 -7.83 17.54 0.03
C PHE A 160 -6.67 17.70 1.03
N LEU A 161 -6.60 18.84 1.74
CA LEU A 161 -5.45 19.16 2.59
C LEU A 161 -5.22 18.16 3.73
N PRO A 162 -6.26 17.73 4.50
CA PRO A 162 -6.06 16.70 5.53
C PRO A 162 -5.70 15.33 4.94
N MET A 163 -6.27 14.95 3.80
CA MET A 163 -5.90 13.73 3.10
C MET A 163 -4.44 13.77 2.63
N ALA A 164 -4.00 14.93 2.10
CA ALA A 164 -2.60 15.13 1.73
C ALA A 164 -1.67 15.08 2.95
N ALA A 165 -2.07 15.63 4.09
CA ALA A 165 -1.28 15.55 5.33
C ALA A 165 -1.09 14.10 5.80
N LEU A 166 -2.14 13.25 5.70
CA LEU A 166 -2.05 11.81 6.01
C LEU A 166 -1.03 11.07 5.12
N LEU A 167 -0.84 11.53 3.88
CA LEU A 167 0.18 10.98 2.99
C LEU A 167 1.55 11.58 3.23
N VAL A 168 1.66 12.91 3.32
CA VAL A 168 2.94 13.65 3.32
C VAL A 168 3.80 13.26 4.52
N VAL A 169 3.23 13.10 5.71
CA VAL A 169 4.00 12.76 6.91
C VAL A 169 4.75 11.44 6.75
N PRO A 170 4.11 10.30 6.43
CA PRO A 170 4.84 9.05 6.20
C PRO A 170 5.69 9.10 4.92
N ALA A 171 5.28 9.83 3.87
CA ALA A 171 6.04 9.94 2.64
C ALA A 171 7.40 10.62 2.87
N VAL A 172 7.46 11.68 3.67
CA VAL A 172 8.71 12.35 4.05
C VAL A 172 9.63 11.38 4.81
N LEU A 173 9.11 10.62 5.76
CA LEU A 173 9.90 9.63 6.50
C LEU A 173 10.43 8.52 5.58
N ILE A 174 9.63 8.04 4.63
CA ILE A 174 10.01 7.02 3.65
C ILE A 174 11.02 7.59 2.62
N TYR A 175 10.93 8.88 2.31
CA TYR A 175 11.92 9.55 1.45
C TYR A 175 13.32 9.48 2.03
N PHE A 176 13.47 9.74 3.34
CA PHE A 176 14.76 9.62 4.03
C PHE A 176 15.25 8.16 4.17
N GLN A 177 14.39 7.16 3.93
CA GLN A 177 14.74 5.74 3.86
C GLN A 177 15.19 5.28 2.46
N PRO A 178 15.54 6.15 1.52
CA PRO A 178 15.62 6.09 0.07
C PRO A 178 14.77 4.99 -0.61
N ASN A 179 13.46 4.96 -0.32
CA ASN A 179 12.53 3.97 -0.86
C ASN A 179 11.53 4.58 -1.87
N VAL A 180 12.03 4.86 -3.07
CA VAL A 180 11.23 5.54 -4.12
C VAL A 180 10.05 4.72 -4.59
N SER A 181 10.22 3.40 -4.74
CA SER A 181 9.12 2.53 -5.19
C SER A 181 7.92 2.61 -4.25
N MET A 182 8.18 2.70 -2.95
CA MET A 182 7.13 2.86 -1.95
C MET A 182 6.43 4.22 -2.06
N LEU A 183 7.18 5.29 -2.31
CA LEU A 183 6.61 6.63 -2.51
C LEU A 183 5.69 6.66 -3.73
N ILE A 184 6.09 6.04 -4.84
CA ILE A 184 5.26 5.94 -6.06
C ILE A 184 3.95 5.22 -5.74
N ILE A 185 4.01 4.08 -5.07
CA ILE A 185 2.82 3.31 -4.69
C ILE A 185 1.89 4.16 -3.81
N LEU A 186 2.42 4.87 -2.81
CA LEU A 186 1.64 5.72 -1.92
C LEU A 186 0.98 6.89 -2.67
N CYS A 187 1.67 7.51 -3.63
CA CYS A 187 1.09 8.56 -4.47
C CYS A 187 -0.05 8.03 -5.36
N ILE A 188 0.12 6.85 -5.96
CA ILE A 188 -0.92 6.19 -6.75
C ILE A 188 -2.13 5.87 -5.87
N VAL A 189 -1.91 5.27 -4.71
CA VAL A 189 -2.97 4.96 -3.74
C VAL A 189 -3.70 6.23 -3.32
N PHE A 190 -3.00 7.31 -3.03
CA PHE A 190 -3.59 8.60 -2.68
C PHE A 190 -4.49 9.13 -3.79
N ALA A 191 -4.03 9.11 -5.05
CA ALA A 191 -4.82 9.57 -6.19
C ALA A 191 -6.10 8.74 -6.36
N ILE A 192 -5.99 7.41 -6.23
CA ILE A 192 -7.14 6.49 -6.29
C ILE A 192 -8.13 6.79 -5.13
N MET A 193 -7.62 6.97 -3.91
CA MET A 193 -8.46 7.26 -2.75
C MET A 193 -9.18 8.60 -2.88
N LEU A 194 -8.50 9.65 -3.39
CA LEU A 194 -9.14 10.93 -3.69
C LEU A 194 -10.26 10.78 -4.74
N PHE A 195 -10.00 10.02 -5.82
CA PHE A 195 -10.99 9.76 -6.85
C PHE A 195 -12.24 9.06 -6.31
N ILE A 196 -12.04 7.97 -5.54
CA ILE A 196 -13.14 7.22 -4.91
C ILE A 196 -13.89 8.08 -3.88
N GLY A 197 -13.18 8.96 -3.17
CA GLY A 197 -13.72 9.87 -2.17
C GLY A 197 -14.57 11.01 -2.72
N GLY A 198 -14.67 11.15 -4.04
CA GLY A 198 -15.43 12.22 -4.67
C GLY A 198 -14.74 13.58 -4.65
N ALA A 199 -13.40 13.58 -4.64
CA ALA A 199 -12.62 14.81 -4.79
C ALA A 199 -12.87 15.46 -6.16
N SER A 200 -12.77 16.78 -6.23
CA SER A 200 -12.95 17.51 -7.48
C SER A 200 -11.83 17.21 -8.50
N LEU A 201 -12.13 17.31 -9.79
CA LEU A 201 -11.13 17.10 -10.86
C LEU A 201 -9.93 18.03 -10.73
N SER A 202 -10.12 19.25 -10.21
CA SER A 202 -9.03 20.19 -9.93
C SER A 202 -8.08 19.67 -8.84
N GLN A 203 -8.61 19.05 -7.78
CA GLN A 203 -7.81 18.43 -6.72
C GLN A 203 -7.01 17.24 -7.26
N LEU A 204 -7.61 16.41 -8.10
CA LEU A 204 -6.92 15.31 -8.78
C LEU A 204 -5.82 15.83 -9.71
N GLY A 205 -6.09 16.91 -10.47
CA GLY A 205 -5.08 17.58 -11.30
C GLY A 205 -3.90 18.12 -10.49
N ILE A 206 -4.18 18.78 -9.36
CA ILE A 206 -3.14 19.28 -8.43
C ILE A 206 -2.33 18.11 -7.84
N ALA A 207 -3.00 17.04 -7.39
CA ALA A 207 -2.33 15.86 -6.86
C ALA A 207 -1.41 15.21 -7.91
N ALA A 208 -1.88 15.08 -9.15
CA ALA A 208 -1.09 14.52 -10.25
C ALA A 208 0.10 15.44 -10.62
N LEU A 209 -0.09 16.75 -10.63
CA LEU A 209 0.96 17.72 -10.93
C LEU A 209 2.05 17.69 -9.84
N ILE A 210 1.66 17.82 -8.57
CA ILE A 210 2.61 17.82 -7.44
C ILE A 210 3.28 16.46 -7.32
N GLY A 211 2.53 15.36 -7.38
CA GLY A 211 3.06 14.01 -7.31
C GLY A 211 4.00 13.69 -8.48
N GLY A 212 3.64 14.10 -9.69
CA GLY A 212 4.48 13.96 -10.89
C GLY A 212 5.76 14.80 -10.80
N ALA A 213 5.66 16.07 -10.39
CA ALA A 213 6.83 16.93 -10.20
C ALA A 213 7.76 16.36 -9.10
N ALA A 214 7.21 15.94 -7.96
CA ALA A 214 7.98 15.30 -6.92
C ALA A 214 8.68 14.02 -7.41
N LEU A 215 8.00 13.20 -8.22
CA LEU A 215 8.57 11.99 -8.81
C LEU A 215 9.76 12.34 -9.73
N VAL A 216 9.61 13.33 -10.60
CA VAL A 216 10.68 13.79 -11.49
C VAL A 216 11.89 14.25 -10.66
N VAL A 217 11.68 15.11 -9.68
CA VAL A 217 12.76 15.55 -8.77
C VAL A 217 13.41 14.36 -8.07
N LEU A 218 12.62 13.40 -7.59
CA LEU A 218 13.10 12.18 -6.93
C LEU A 218 13.95 11.30 -7.85
N LEU A 219 13.63 11.21 -9.14
CA LEU A 219 14.40 10.43 -10.10
C LEU A 219 15.79 11.05 -10.36
N PHE A 220 15.85 12.38 -10.45
CA PHE A 220 17.09 13.09 -10.80
C PHE A 220 17.93 13.52 -9.57
N ALA A 221 17.39 13.48 -8.35
CA ALA A 221 18.07 13.97 -7.15
C ALA A 221 19.17 13.06 -6.59
N ALA A 222 19.38 11.85 -7.13
CA ALA A 222 20.42 10.95 -6.64
C ALA A 222 21.09 10.16 -7.79
N SER A 223 22.42 10.23 -7.89
CA SER A 223 23.24 9.53 -8.88
C SER A 223 23.01 8.01 -8.94
N TYR A 224 22.71 7.37 -7.81
CA TYR A 224 22.34 5.93 -7.75
C TYR A 224 21.04 5.62 -8.54
N ARG A 225 20.12 6.57 -8.67
CA ARG A 225 18.85 6.39 -9.40
C ARG A 225 19.04 6.63 -10.88
N GLU A 226 19.91 7.55 -11.23
CA GLU A 226 20.34 7.80 -12.60
C GLU A 226 20.96 6.55 -13.22
N SER A 227 21.82 5.83 -12.48
CA SER A 227 22.42 4.57 -12.94
C SER A 227 21.39 3.47 -13.19
N ARG A 228 20.29 3.41 -12.43
CA ARG A 228 19.18 2.47 -12.68
C ARG A 228 18.35 2.86 -13.89
N PHE A 229 18.15 4.14 -14.11
CA PHE A 229 17.43 4.63 -15.28
C PHE A 229 18.24 4.42 -16.56
N THR A 230 19.55 4.71 -16.55
CA THR A 230 20.44 4.43 -17.67
C THR A 230 20.58 2.92 -17.94
N ALA A 231 20.63 2.10 -16.89
CA ALA A 231 20.62 0.65 -17.04
C ALA A 231 19.30 0.09 -17.60
N TRP A 232 18.18 0.78 -17.40
CA TRP A 232 16.91 0.42 -18.02
C TRP A 232 16.87 0.79 -19.50
N LEU A 233 17.45 1.93 -19.88
CA LEU A 233 17.55 2.36 -21.29
C LEU A 233 18.58 1.55 -22.08
N ASP A 234 19.73 1.24 -21.48
CA ASP A 234 20.78 0.41 -22.08
C ASP A 234 21.24 -0.68 -21.08
N PRO A 235 20.49 -1.80 -20.98
CA PRO A 235 20.82 -2.91 -20.10
C PRO A 235 22.14 -3.58 -20.49
N TRP A 236 22.43 -3.63 -21.79
CA TRP A 236 23.62 -4.32 -22.32
C TRP A 236 24.91 -3.56 -22.08
N GLY A 237 24.89 -2.24 -22.04
CA GLY A 237 26.02 -1.41 -21.65
C GLY A 237 26.36 -1.49 -20.15
N ASN A 238 25.38 -1.85 -19.31
CA ASN A 238 25.48 -1.90 -17.84
C ASN A 238 25.37 -3.32 -17.26
N LYS A 239 25.85 -4.34 -17.95
CA LYS A 239 25.67 -5.78 -17.61
C LYS A 239 26.18 -6.19 -16.24
N SER A 240 27.20 -5.54 -15.70
CA SER A 240 27.89 -5.95 -14.47
C SER A 240 27.36 -5.27 -13.21
N ASP A 241 26.45 -4.31 -13.32
CA ASP A 241 25.96 -3.49 -12.20
C ASP A 241 24.42 -3.38 -12.20
N ALA A 242 23.88 -2.20 -12.40
CA ALA A 242 22.45 -1.95 -12.28
C ALA A 242 21.60 -2.67 -13.35
N GLY A 243 22.16 -2.98 -14.52
CA GLY A 243 21.52 -3.73 -15.60
C GLY A 243 21.49 -5.25 -15.42
N TYR A 244 22.24 -5.80 -14.46
CA TYR A 244 22.36 -7.24 -14.27
C TYR A 244 21.02 -7.96 -14.13
N GLN A 245 20.10 -7.40 -13.34
CA GLN A 245 18.77 -7.99 -13.13
C GLN A 245 17.93 -8.03 -14.42
N ILE A 246 18.05 -6.99 -15.27
CA ILE A 246 17.28 -6.88 -16.52
C ILE A 246 17.82 -7.84 -17.58
N VAL A 247 19.16 -8.01 -17.61
CA VAL A 247 19.83 -8.92 -18.58
C VAL A 247 19.61 -10.39 -18.21
N GLN A 248 19.38 -10.70 -16.92
CA GLN A 248 19.17 -12.07 -16.43
C GLN A 248 17.69 -12.50 -16.38
N SER A 249 16.74 -11.57 -16.54
CA SER A 249 15.31 -11.86 -16.58
C SER A 249 14.82 -12.18 -17.99
#